data_fa49f86356abf5f97e308dede5c137c4
#
_entry.id   fa49f86356abf5f97e308dede5c137c4
#
_cell.length_a   1.000
_cell.length_b   1.000
_cell.length_c   1.000
_cell.angle_alpha   90.00
_cell.angle_beta   90.00
_cell.angle_gamma   90.00
#
_symmetry.space_group_name_H-M   'P 1'
#
loop_
_entity.id
_entity.type
_entity.pdbx_description
1 polymer ?
#
loop_
_entity_poly.entity_id
_entity_poly.type
_entity_poly.pdbx_seq_one_letter_code
_entity_poly.pdbx_strand_id
1 'polypeptide(L)'
;NGISGSCEPKADSLFAKIEKEYLKLKAEAAGYPKGLSILTERKTGNVWYVPGGQSTIGILLKDANARYIFEDDEHSGSLAMSPEQILAKGKQVDVWAFKYFGGAPLSQAQLLQEYDGYKALAAFNRGNIYQVDTSTVPYFELTSFHPELLLREFIILAHGERFGKLRFYKK
;
A
#
# COMPACT_ATOMS: atom_id res chain seq x y z
N ASN A 1 -8.49 16.81 37.46
CA ASN A 1 -7.52 17.27 36.47
C ASN A 1 -6.22 16.46 36.45
N GLY A 2 -5.74 16.07 37.63
CA GLY A 2 -4.54 15.26 37.72
C GLY A 2 -4.68 13.90 37.09
N ILE A 3 -5.86 13.31 37.14
CA ILE A 3 -6.14 12.00 36.55
C ILE A 3 -6.13 12.05 35.03
N SER A 4 -6.80 13.03 34.43
CA SER A 4 -6.77 13.24 32.98
C SER A 4 -5.35 13.52 32.53
N GLY A 5 -4.63 14.35 33.23
CA GLY A 5 -3.24 14.68 32.95
C GLY A 5 -2.30 13.50 33.05
N SER A 6 -2.59 12.47 33.85
CA SER A 6 -1.75 11.30 33.97
C SER A 6 -1.89 10.32 32.82
N CYS A 7 -3.04 10.27 32.15
CA CYS A 7 -3.30 9.40 31.01
C CYS A 7 -2.95 10.09 29.66
N GLU A 8 -3.34 11.36 29.52
CA GLU A 8 -3.13 12.12 28.29
C GLU A 8 -1.66 12.25 27.88
N PRO A 9 -0.71 12.55 28.78
CA PRO A 9 0.69 12.63 28.39
C PRO A 9 1.26 11.34 27.79
N LYS A 10 0.80 10.19 28.25
CA LYS A 10 1.21 8.90 27.70
C LYS A 10 0.67 8.68 26.28
N ALA A 11 -0.61 8.95 26.07
CA ALA A 11 -1.24 8.83 24.75
C ALA A 11 -0.64 9.85 23.78
N ASP A 12 -0.49 11.10 24.21
CA ASP A 12 0.12 12.15 23.42
C ASP A 12 1.57 11.82 23.06
N SER A 13 2.31 11.22 23.98
CA SER A 13 3.69 10.79 23.74
C SER A 13 3.75 9.67 22.68
N LEU A 14 2.80 8.73 22.71
CA LEU A 14 2.73 7.67 21.70
C LEU A 14 2.35 8.24 20.33
N PHE A 15 1.33 9.06 20.25
CA PHE A 15 0.93 9.74 19.01
C PHE A 15 2.06 10.61 18.47
N ALA A 16 2.75 11.32 19.34
CA ALA A 16 3.89 12.16 18.96
C ALA A 16 5.02 11.32 18.35
N LYS A 17 5.27 10.13 18.89
CA LYS A 17 6.29 9.21 18.37
C LYS A 17 5.90 8.70 16.97
N ILE A 18 4.65 8.28 16.82
CA ILE A 18 4.14 7.79 15.55
C ILE A 18 4.21 8.89 14.48
N GLU A 19 3.74 10.08 14.83
CA GLU A 19 3.77 11.22 13.93
C GLU A 19 5.19 11.61 13.55
N LYS A 20 6.10 11.65 14.52
CA LYS A 20 7.51 11.97 14.29
C LYS A 20 8.16 10.98 13.34
N GLU A 21 7.92 9.69 13.55
CA GLU A 21 8.46 8.65 12.67
C GLU A 21 7.86 8.73 11.26
N TYR A 22 6.56 8.99 11.17
CA TYR A 22 5.88 9.16 9.90
C TYR A 22 6.48 10.33 9.10
N LEU A 23 6.63 11.48 9.73
CA LEU A 23 7.17 12.67 9.08
C LEU A 23 8.64 12.50 8.69
N LYS A 24 9.40 11.78 9.51
CA LYS A 24 10.79 11.45 9.21
C LYS A 24 10.89 10.59 7.95
N LEU A 25 10.09 9.51 7.88
CA LEU A 25 10.05 8.61 6.73
C LEU A 25 9.62 9.35 5.46
N LYS A 26 8.58 10.17 5.57
CA LYS A 26 8.09 10.98 4.47
C LYS A 26 9.19 11.90 3.93
N ALA A 27 9.90 12.59 4.82
CA ALA A 27 10.98 13.49 4.44
C ALA A 27 12.15 12.75 3.80
N GLU A 28 12.52 11.60 4.33
CA GLU A 28 13.57 10.76 3.76
C GLU A 28 13.22 10.31 2.33
N ALA A 29 12.00 9.84 2.13
CA ALA A 29 11.54 9.42 0.80
C ALA A 29 11.50 10.60 -0.19
N ALA A 30 11.10 11.78 0.27
CA ALA A 30 11.05 12.98 -0.56
C ALA A 30 12.43 13.44 -1.04
N GLY A 31 13.49 13.05 -0.36
CA GLY A 31 14.87 13.36 -0.74
C GLY A 31 15.39 12.54 -1.93
N TYR A 32 14.63 11.55 -2.40
CA TYR A 32 14.98 10.72 -3.54
C TYR A 32 14.10 11.07 -4.74
N PRO A 33 14.51 10.71 -5.95
CA PRO A 33 13.62 10.81 -7.11
C PRO A 33 12.34 9.99 -6.88
N LYS A 34 11.28 10.36 -7.55
CA LYS A 34 10.00 9.65 -7.45
C LYS A 34 10.22 8.18 -7.75
N GLY A 35 9.69 7.31 -6.89
CA GLY A 35 9.97 5.88 -6.93
C GLY A 35 9.12 5.12 -7.94
N LEU A 36 9.15 3.80 -7.84
CA LEU A 36 8.41 2.89 -8.71
C LEU A 36 6.91 3.10 -8.58
N SER A 37 6.18 2.73 -9.62
CA SER A 37 4.72 2.76 -9.59
C SER A 37 4.17 1.51 -8.91
N ILE A 38 3.17 1.71 -8.07
CA ILE A 38 2.55 0.63 -7.28
C ILE A 38 1.07 0.55 -7.64
N LEU A 39 0.63 -0.63 -8.04
CA LEU A 39 -0.78 -0.97 -8.20
C LEU A 39 -1.20 -1.81 -6.99
N THR A 40 -2.36 -1.52 -6.43
CA THR A 40 -2.88 -2.23 -5.26
C THR A 40 -4.16 -2.98 -5.60
N GLU A 41 -4.54 -3.89 -4.72
CA GLU A 41 -5.78 -4.65 -4.75
C GLU A 41 -5.88 -5.63 -5.92
N ARG A 42 -6.91 -6.46 -5.90
CA ARG A 42 -7.22 -7.44 -6.94
C ARG A 42 -8.66 -7.29 -7.40
N LYS A 43 -8.95 -7.81 -8.56
CA LYS A 43 -10.30 -7.88 -9.09
C LYS A 43 -11.21 -8.70 -8.15
N THR A 44 -12.40 -8.20 -7.89
CA THR A 44 -13.45 -8.88 -7.14
C THR A 44 -14.72 -8.90 -7.99
N GLY A 45 -15.12 -10.07 -8.46
CA GLY A 45 -16.22 -10.15 -9.43
C GLY A 45 -15.86 -9.40 -10.70
N ASN A 46 -16.66 -8.42 -11.07
CA ASN A 46 -16.44 -7.61 -12.27
C ASN A 46 -15.83 -6.24 -11.96
N VAL A 47 -15.40 -6.04 -10.71
CA VAL A 47 -14.92 -4.74 -10.23
C VAL A 47 -13.53 -4.88 -9.63
N TRP A 48 -12.70 -3.90 -9.88
CA TRP A 48 -11.40 -3.77 -9.23
C TRP A 48 -11.45 -2.48 -8.41
N TYR A 49 -11.58 -2.62 -7.09
CA TYR A 49 -11.59 -1.47 -6.20
C TYR A 49 -10.15 -1.04 -5.94
N VAL A 50 -9.87 0.23 -6.19
CA VAL A 50 -8.53 0.80 -5.94
C VAL A 50 -8.67 2.05 -5.08
N PRO A 51 -7.64 2.40 -4.31
CA PRO A 51 -7.68 3.60 -3.48
C PRO A 51 -7.85 4.86 -4.33
N GLY A 52 -8.75 5.75 -3.92
CA GLY A 52 -8.80 7.10 -4.46
C GLY A 52 -7.52 7.86 -4.11
N GLY A 53 -7.22 8.91 -4.86
CA GLY A 53 -5.99 9.67 -4.65
C GLY A 53 -5.91 10.35 -3.28
N GLN A 54 -7.06 10.67 -2.69
CA GLN A 54 -7.14 11.29 -1.36
C GLN A 54 -7.57 10.30 -0.27
N SER A 55 -7.61 8.99 -0.58
CA SER A 55 -7.87 7.96 0.41
C SER A 55 -6.67 7.76 1.33
N THR A 56 -6.85 7.04 2.43
CA THR A 56 -5.76 6.74 3.36
C THR A 56 -4.58 6.08 2.64
N ILE A 57 -4.83 5.06 1.84
CA ILE A 57 -3.77 4.37 1.09
C ILE A 57 -3.21 5.26 -0.02
N GLY A 58 -4.07 6.02 -0.70
CA GLY A 58 -3.61 6.97 -1.73
C GLY A 58 -2.63 7.99 -1.17
N ILE A 59 -2.93 8.52 0.03
CA ILE A 59 -2.04 9.46 0.73
C ILE A 59 -0.74 8.79 1.15
N LEU A 60 -0.80 7.54 1.66
CA LEU A 60 0.40 6.78 2.01
C LEU A 60 1.31 6.58 0.81
N LEU A 61 0.75 6.24 -0.35
CA LEU A 61 1.54 6.09 -1.58
C LEU A 61 2.20 7.40 -1.99
N LYS A 62 1.48 8.51 -1.88
CA LYS A 62 2.01 9.83 -2.16
C LYS A 62 3.14 10.20 -1.20
N ASP A 63 2.93 9.99 0.09
CA ASP A 63 3.91 10.30 1.13
C ASP A 63 5.14 9.36 1.04
N ALA A 64 4.98 8.18 0.47
CA ALA A 64 6.08 7.27 0.17
C ALA A 64 6.87 7.70 -1.06
N ASN A 65 6.45 8.76 -1.73
CA ASN A 65 7.04 9.23 -2.98
C ASN A 65 7.06 8.13 -4.06
N ALA A 66 6.01 7.32 -4.07
CA ALA A 66 5.75 6.32 -5.11
C ALA A 66 4.91 6.95 -6.23
N ARG A 67 4.92 6.31 -7.41
CA ARG A 67 3.99 6.65 -8.47
C ARG A 67 2.71 5.83 -8.30
N TYR A 68 1.58 6.46 -8.49
CA TYR A 68 0.29 5.80 -8.44
C TYR A 68 -0.60 6.30 -9.59
N ILE A 69 -1.21 5.38 -10.35
CA ILE A 69 -1.96 5.73 -11.56
C ILE A 69 -3.18 6.62 -11.29
N PHE A 70 -3.68 6.66 -10.05
CA PHE A 70 -4.80 7.53 -9.64
C PHE A 70 -4.35 8.58 -8.63
N GLU A 71 -3.08 8.98 -8.64
CA GLU A 71 -2.55 9.95 -7.66
C GLU A 71 -3.21 11.32 -7.74
N ASP A 72 -3.72 11.69 -8.91
CA ASP A 72 -4.40 12.97 -9.12
C ASP A 72 -5.91 12.91 -8.87
N ASP A 73 -6.44 11.74 -8.55
CA ASP A 73 -7.85 11.57 -8.24
C ASP A 73 -8.19 12.24 -6.90
N GLU A 74 -9.34 12.88 -6.82
CA GLU A 74 -9.74 13.66 -5.65
C GLU A 74 -10.62 12.90 -4.66
N HIS A 75 -10.95 11.64 -4.93
CA HIS A 75 -11.81 10.86 -4.05
C HIS A 75 -11.06 10.41 -2.78
N SER A 76 -11.75 10.49 -1.65
CA SER A 76 -11.24 10.05 -0.35
C SER A 76 -11.56 8.58 -0.04
N GLY A 77 -12.37 7.94 -0.86
CA GLY A 77 -12.72 6.52 -0.73
C GLY A 77 -12.12 5.69 -1.85
N SER A 78 -12.63 4.48 -2.02
CA SER A 78 -12.22 3.59 -3.09
C SER A 78 -12.90 3.96 -4.41
N LEU A 79 -12.18 3.72 -5.51
CA LEU A 79 -12.70 3.85 -6.86
C LEU A 79 -13.14 2.47 -7.35
N ALA A 80 -14.37 2.35 -7.82
CA ALA A 80 -14.88 1.13 -8.44
C ALA A 80 -14.58 1.19 -9.94
N MET A 81 -13.58 0.44 -10.37
CA MET A 81 -13.13 0.44 -11.75
C MET A 81 -13.39 -0.91 -12.40
N SER A 82 -13.58 -0.95 -13.70
CA SER A 82 -13.57 -2.22 -14.39
C SER A 82 -12.13 -2.74 -14.50
N PRO A 83 -11.93 -4.06 -14.56
CA PRO A 83 -10.58 -4.60 -14.78
C PRO A 83 -9.93 -4.04 -16.04
N GLU A 84 -10.69 -3.83 -17.09
CA GLU A 84 -10.19 -3.27 -18.35
C GLU A 84 -9.67 -1.84 -18.19
N GLN A 85 -10.35 -1.03 -17.37
CA GLN A 85 -9.90 0.34 -17.08
C GLN A 85 -8.57 0.32 -16.30
N ILE A 86 -8.43 -0.61 -15.33
CA ILE A 86 -7.19 -0.76 -14.58
C ILE A 86 -6.06 -1.19 -15.51
N LEU A 87 -6.31 -2.18 -16.38
CA LEU A 87 -5.29 -2.65 -17.31
C LEU A 87 -4.90 -1.56 -18.32
N ALA A 88 -5.87 -0.76 -18.78
CA ALA A 88 -5.58 0.33 -19.70
C ALA A 88 -4.61 1.35 -19.12
N LYS A 89 -4.76 1.68 -17.84
CA LYS A 89 -3.90 2.65 -17.14
C LYS A 89 -2.68 2.02 -16.48
N GLY A 90 -2.80 0.79 -16.01
CA GLY A 90 -1.86 0.18 -15.10
C GLY A 90 -0.99 -0.93 -15.67
N LYS A 91 -1.08 -1.25 -16.96
CA LYS A 91 -0.31 -2.37 -17.51
C LYS A 91 1.21 -2.22 -17.37
N GLN A 92 1.70 -0.99 -17.24
CA GLN A 92 3.14 -0.70 -17.12
C GLN A 92 3.59 -0.46 -15.68
N VAL A 93 2.71 -0.67 -14.68
CA VAL A 93 3.11 -0.48 -13.29
C VAL A 93 4.26 -1.43 -12.92
N ASP A 94 5.13 -0.95 -12.05
CA ASP A 94 6.34 -1.68 -11.68
C ASP A 94 6.09 -2.75 -10.63
N VAL A 95 5.18 -2.47 -9.70
CA VAL A 95 4.92 -3.31 -8.52
C VAL A 95 3.42 -3.51 -8.36
N TRP A 96 3.02 -4.73 -8.06
CA TRP A 96 1.64 -5.07 -7.73
C TRP A 96 1.60 -5.61 -6.30
N ALA A 97 0.93 -4.90 -5.40
CA ALA A 97 0.87 -5.23 -3.99
C ALA A 97 -0.58 -5.38 -3.54
N PHE A 98 -0.94 -6.54 -2.99
CA PHE A 98 -2.33 -6.79 -2.59
C PHE A 98 -2.41 -7.66 -1.34
N LYS A 99 -3.62 -7.75 -0.79
CA LYS A 99 -3.95 -8.53 0.40
C LYS A 99 -4.55 -9.88 0.02
N TYR A 100 -4.26 -10.89 0.83
CA TYR A 100 -4.97 -12.17 0.79
C TYR A 100 -5.25 -12.60 2.22
N PHE A 101 -6.08 -13.61 2.41
CA PHE A 101 -6.49 -14.07 3.73
C PHE A 101 -6.16 -15.55 3.92
N GLY A 102 -5.14 -15.82 4.74
CA GLY A 102 -4.82 -17.17 5.18
C GLY A 102 -4.20 -18.08 4.14
N GLY A 103 -3.56 -19.11 4.59
CA GLY A 103 -2.91 -20.10 3.74
C GLY A 103 -1.63 -19.59 3.09
N ALA A 104 -1.24 -20.23 2.00
CA ALA A 104 -0.07 -19.82 1.24
C ALA A 104 -0.40 -18.60 0.36
N PRO A 105 0.58 -17.76 0.03
CA PRO A 105 0.38 -16.71 -0.97
C PRO A 105 -0.13 -17.28 -2.29
N LEU A 106 -0.91 -16.47 -3.00
CA LEU A 106 -1.46 -16.88 -4.30
C LEU A 106 -0.34 -17.02 -5.33
N SER A 107 -0.31 -18.15 -6.02
CA SER A 107 0.62 -18.37 -7.11
C SER A 107 0.17 -17.62 -8.36
N GLN A 108 1.09 -17.45 -9.31
CA GLN A 108 0.74 -16.87 -10.61
C GLN A 108 -0.35 -17.68 -11.31
N ALA A 109 -0.29 -19.01 -11.21
CA ALA A 109 -1.30 -19.87 -11.79
C ALA A 109 -2.68 -19.62 -11.17
N GLN A 110 -2.75 -19.50 -9.85
CA GLN A 110 -4.00 -19.20 -9.15
C GLN A 110 -4.55 -17.82 -9.53
N LEU A 111 -3.68 -16.83 -9.66
CA LEU A 111 -4.07 -15.50 -10.09
C LEU A 111 -4.66 -15.52 -11.50
N LEU A 112 -4.07 -16.27 -12.43
CA LEU A 112 -4.58 -16.39 -13.80
C LEU A 112 -5.91 -17.14 -13.84
N GLN A 113 -6.14 -18.06 -12.91
CA GLN A 113 -7.45 -18.71 -12.77
C GLN A 113 -8.51 -17.71 -12.29
N GLU A 114 -8.13 -16.80 -11.41
CA GLU A 114 -9.03 -15.74 -10.97
C GLU A 114 -9.37 -14.78 -12.11
N TYR A 115 -8.35 -14.37 -12.86
CA TYR A 115 -8.52 -13.47 -14.00
C TYR A 115 -7.31 -13.58 -14.94
N ASP A 116 -7.53 -14.06 -16.14
CA ASP A 116 -6.47 -14.22 -17.14
C ASP A 116 -5.85 -12.89 -17.56
N GLY A 117 -6.61 -11.81 -17.45
CA GLY A 117 -6.13 -10.46 -17.79
C GLY A 117 -4.95 -9.96 -16.97
N TYR A 118 -4.67 -10.56 -15.82
CA TYR A 118 -3.51 -10.19 -15.01
C TYR A 118 -2.18 -10.34 -15.79
N LYS A 119 -2.14 -11.25 -16.77
CA LYS A 119 -0.93 -11.42 -17.60
C LYS A 119 -0.58 -10.19 -18.45
N ALA A 120 -1.49 -9.23 -18.56
CA ALA A 120 -1.20 -7.96 -19.22
C ALA A 120 -0.39 -7.00 -18.34
N LEU A 121 -0.29 -7.28 -17.03
CA LEU A 121 0.46 -6.44 -16.10
C LEU A 121 1.96 -6.74 -16.19
N ALA A 122 2.77 -5.70 -16.44
CA ALA A 122 4.22 -5.84 -16.43
C ALA A 122 4.73 -6.36 -15.09
N ALA A 123 4.16 -5.88 -13.97
CA ALA A 123 4.52 -6.36 -12.64
C ALA A 123 4.29 -7.85 -12.47
N PHE A 124 3.18 -8.38 -13.00
CA PHE A 124 2.88 -9.81 -12.97
C PHE A 124 3.97 -10.60 -13.74
N ASN A 125 4.29 -10.16 -14.94
CA ASN A 125 5.24 -10.87 -15.82
C ASN A 125 6.67 -10.83 -15.30
N ARG A 126 7.02 -9.81 -14.54
CA ARG A 126 8.34 -9.65 -13.92
C ARG A 126 8.45 -10.33 -12.56
N GLY A 127 7.35 -10.88 -12.06
CA GLY A 127 7.31 -11.47 -10.73
C GLY A 127 7.38 -10.43 -9.60
N ASN A 128 7.05 -9.19 -9.88
CA ASN A 128 7.04 -8.11 -8.88
C ASN A 128 5.67 -8.04 -8.20
N ILE A 129 5.30 -9.15 -7.60
CA ILE A 129 4.02 -9.34 -6.90
C ILE A 129 4.33 -9.46 -5.41
N TYR A 130 3.71 -8.60 -4.60
CA TYR A 130 3.89 -8.58 -3.15
C TYR A 130 2.55 -8.77 -2.48
N GLN A 131 2.48 -9.68 -1.53
CA GLN A 131 1.23 -10.05 -0.87
C GLN A 131 1.36 -9.90 0.64
N VAL A 132 0.28 -9.47 1.28
CA VAL A 132 0.19 -9.42 2.73
C VAL A 132 -0.96 -10.30 3.20
N ASP A 133 -0.67 -11.15 4.18
CA ASP A 133 -1.66 -12.05 4.78
C ASP A 133 -2.41 -11.34 5.89
N THR A 134 -3.66 -10.96 5.65
CA THR A 134 -4.47 -10.25 6.64
C THR A 134 -4.99 -11.14 7.76
N SER A 135 -4.77 -12.46 7.68
CA SER A 135 -5.09 -13.35 8.80
C SER A 135 -4.03 -13.28 9.91
N THR A 136 -2.81 -12.85 9.58
CA THR A 136 -1.70 -12.73 10.54
C THR A 136 -1.25 -11.30 10.75
N VAL A 137 -1.45 -10.43 9.75
CA VAL A 137 -1.10 -9.02 9.83
C VAL A 137 -2.38 -8.19 10.02
N PRO A 138 -2.51 -7.45 11.14
CA PRO A 138 -3.70 -6.64 11.40
C PRO A 138 -3.68 -5.37 10.54
N TYR A 139 -3.87 -5.53 9.25
CA TYR A 139 -3.68 -4.48 8.24
C TYR A 139 -4.54 -3.24 8.50
N PHE A 140 -5.81 -3.44 8.88
CA PHE A 140 -6.72 -2.32 9.10
C PHE A 140 -6.33 -1.51 10.35
N GLU A 141 -5.90 -2.19 11.41
CA GLU A 141 -5.41 -1.56 12.62
C GLU A 141 -4.11 -0.80 12.35
N LEU A 142 -3.22 -1.37 11.53
CA LEU A 142 -1.99 -0.69 11.12
C LEU A 142 -2.31 0.59 10.35
N THR A 143 -3.25 0.54 9.43
CA THR A 143 -3.64 1.71 8.64
C THR A 143 -4.17 2.82 9.54
N SER A 144 -4.96 2.47 10.56
CA SER A 144 -5.60 3.43 11.46
C SER A 144 -4.68 3.95 12.56
N PHE A 145 -3.89 3.07 13.17
CA PHE A 145 -3.14 3.38 14.40
C PHE A 145 -1.63 3.44 14.20
N HIS A 146 -1.09 2.77 13.18
CA HIS A 146 0.34 2.74 12.90
C HIS A 146 0.63 2.96 11.43
N PRO A 147 0.16 4.08 10.85
CA PRO A 147 0.39 4.36 9.42
C PRO A 147 1.87 4.47 9.07
N GLU A 148 2.74 4.81 10.04
CA GLU A 148 4.18 4.88 9.84
C GLU A 148 4.76 3.52 9.39
N LEU A 149 4.18 2.42 9.87
CA LEU A 149 4.65 1.07 9.50
C LEU A 149 4.28 0.72 8.06
N LEU A 150 3.08 1.09 7.62
CA LEU A 150 2.67 0.90 6.23
C LEU A 150 3.38 1.87 5.29
N LEU A 151 3.59 3.11 5.73
CA LEU A 151 4.37 4.07 4.96
C LEU A 151 5.76 3.51 4.65
N ARG A 152 6.41 2.93 5.65
CA ARG A 152 7.71 2.30 5.49
C ARG A 152 7.67 1.19 4.45
N GLU A 153 6.63 0.33 4.48
CA GLU A 153 6.47 -0.74 3.49
C GLU A 153 6.38 -0.18 2.07
N PHE A 154 5.55 0.85 1.86
CA PHE A 154 5.40 1.47 0.54
C PHE A 154 6.68 2.18 0.08
N ILE A 155 7.43 2.78 1.01
CA ILE A 155 8.73 3.36 0.69
C ILE A 155 9.70 2.29 0.19
N ILE A 156 9.74 1.14 0.85
CA ILE A 156 10.60 0.03 0.45
C ILE A 156 10.17 -0.51 -0.91
N LEU A 157 8.87 -0.68 -1.14
CA LEU A 157 8.37 -1.14 -2.44
C LEU A 157 8.73 -0.16 -3.57
N ALA A 158 8.71 1.14 -3.29
CA ALA A 158 8.96 2.17 -4.29
C ALA A 158 10.44 2.47 -4.51
N HIS A 159 11.27 2.38 -3.47
CA HIS A 159 12.66 2.85 -3.50
C HIS A 159 13.70 1.78 -3.19
N GLY A 160 13.28 0.61 -2.72
CA GLY A 160 14.16 -0.53 -2.47
C GLY A 160 14.61 -0.69 -1.03
N GLU A 161 15.41 -1.73 -0.80
CA GLU A 161 15.82 -2.17 0.52
C GLU A 161 16.79 -1.23 1.24
N ARG A 162 17.24 -0.15 0.60
CA ARG A 162 18.03 0.88 1.29
C ARG A 162 17.28 1.49 2.48
N PHE A 163 15.95 1.40 2.47
CA PHE A 163 15.09 1.87 3.57
C PHE A 163 14.77 0.77 4.59
N GLY A 164 15.27 -0.44 4.41
CA GLY A 164 15.04 -1.57 5.27
C GLY A 164 14.39 -2.74 4.54
N LYS A 165 14.01 -3.76 5.31
CA LYS A 165 13.34 -4.94 4.77
C LYS A 165 11.85 -4.90 5.04
N LEU A 166 11.07 -5.45 4.10
CA LEU A 166 9.62 -5.60 4.27
C LEU A 166 9.31 -6.48 5.47
N ARG A 167 8.32 -6.07 6.26
CA ARG A 167 7.84 -6.83 7.42
C ARG A 167 6.53 -7.54 7.13
N PHE A 168 5.68 -6.93 6.33
CA PHE A 168 4.29 -7.38 6.12
C PHE A 168 4.07 -7.89 4.71
N TYR A 169 4.46 -7.14 3.71
CA TYR A 169 4.38 -7.59 2.32
C TYR A 169 5.52 -8.57 2.03
N LYS A 170 5.21 -9.63 1.31
CA LYS A 170 6.18 -10.65 0.88
C LYS A 170 6.04 -10.91 -0.60
N LYS A 171 7.17 -11.10 -1.25
CA LYS A 171 7.22 -11.38 -2.67
C LYS A 171 6.82 -12.82 -3.00
#